data_63d44fd5868ffe6998a7198937361e8d
#
_entry.id   63d44fd5868ffe6998a7198937361e8d
#
_cell.length_a   1.000
_cell.length_b   1.000
_cell.length_c   1.000
_cell.angle_alpha   90.00
_cell.angle_beta   90.00
_cell.angle_gamma   90.00
#
_symmetry.space_group_name_H-M   'P 1'
#
loop_
_entity.id
_entity.type
_entity.pdbx_description
1 polymer ?
#
loop_
_entity_poly.entity_id
_entity_poly.type
_entity_poly.pdbx_seq_one_letter_code
_entity_poly.pdbx_strand_id
1 'polypeptide(L)'
;MYYVDGIPCTFISVASTTAKVNVIDIESFETSVQYIYKFNGFFAHGLTKEKAKQDAERKYYSTLDVDSAIDLFNKSFKSGIEYASKDFYNWHTILTGSCDSGKDMWMRDRGIDINSMMTREMFVELTKDAYGSDVIRRLDDH
;
A
#
# COMPACT_ATOMS: atom_id res chain seq x y z
N MET A 1 27.71 -1.00 8.04
CA MET A 1 26.50 -0.14 8.08
C MET A 1 25.98 0.04 6.66
N TYR A 2 24.68 -0.08 6.48
CA TYR A 2 24.02 0.09 5.20
C TYR A 2 23.04 1.26 5.26
N TYR A 3 22.62 1.76 4.09
CA TYR A 3 21.66 2.85 4.00
C TYR A 3 20.44 2.39 3.19
N VAL A 4 19.23 2.65 3.72
CA VAL A 4 17.97 2.43 3.03
C VAL A 4 17.20 3.75 3.05
N ASP A 5 16.86 4.28 1.89
CA ASP A 5 16.23 5.60 1.75
C ASP A 5 17.05 6.71 2.47
N GLY A 6 18.38 6.59 2.46
CA GLY A 6 19.26 7.52 3.13
C GLY A 6 19.38 7.36 4.65
N ILE A 7 18.74 6.35 5.24
CA ILE A 7 18.75 6.07 6.68
C ILE A 7 19.78 4.99 6.98
N PRO A 8 20.72 5.22 7.92
CA PRO A 8 21.71 4.21 8.29
C PRO A 8 21.05 3.05 9.05
N CYS A 9 21.44 1.84 8.71
CA CYS A 9 20.91 0.63 9.33
C CYS A 9 21.91 -0.52 9.31
N THR A 10 21.67 -1.54 10.15
CA THR A 10 22.40 -2.80 10.16
C THR A 10 21.41 -3.95 9.98
N PHE A 11 21.79 -4.97 9.21
CA PHE A 11 20.92 -6.11 8.97
C PHE A 11 20.95 -7.08 10.13
N ILE A 12 19.76 -7.50 10.60
CA ILE A 12 19.58 -8.56 11.62
C ILE A 12 19.34 -9.88 10.91
N SER A 13 18.42 -9.90 9.92
CA SER A 13 18.13 -11.08 9.12
C SER A 13 17.69 -10.65 7.71
N VAL A 14 17.97 -11.48 6.73
CA VAL A 14 17.64 -11.20 5.32
C VAL A 14 16.93 -12.42 4.72
N ALA A 15 15.78 -12.17 4.08
CA ALA A 15 15.08 -13.12 3.24
C ALA A 15 15.06 -12.60 1.80
N SER A 16 14.44 -13.35 0.86
CA SER A 16 14.47 -12.99 -0.57
C SER A 16 13.84 -11.62 -0.88
N THR A 17 12.80 -11.22 -0.15
CA THR A 17 12.06 -9.96 -0.38
C THR A 17 12.03 -9.04 0.84
N THR A 18 12.38 -9.57 2.03
CA THR A 18 12.31 -8.83 3.29
C THR A 18 13.62 -8.92 4.05
N ALA A 19 13.90 -7.90 4.86
CA ALA A 19 14.99 -7.92 5.82
C ALA A 19 14.52 -7.26 7.11
N LYS A 20 15.04 -7.78 8.24
CA LYS A 20 14.87 -7.17 9.56
C LYS A 20 16.16 -6.41 9.88
N VAL A 21 16.05 -5.17 10.28
CA VAL A 21 17.21 -4.28 10.48
C VAL A 21 17.10 -3.48 11.76
N ASN A 22 18.25 -3.07 12.31
CA ASN A 22 18.32 -1.98 13.27
C ASN A 22 18.55 -0.68 12.54
N VAL A 23 17.64 0.28 12.74
CA VAL A 23 17.72 1.63 12.16
C VAL A 23 18.31 2.57 13.22
N ILE A 24 19.23 3.40 12.80
CA ILE A 24 19.90 4.38 13.66
C ILE A 24 19.31 5.77 13.36
N ASP A 25 18.74 6.40 14.38
CA ASP A 25 18.33 7.80 14.28
C ASP A 25 19.58 8.70 14.38
N ILE A 26 19.83 9.47 13.34
CA ILE A 26 21.04 10.29 13.23
C ILE A 26 21.08 11.40 14.27
N GLU A 27 19.92 11.94 14.67
CA GLU A 27 19.85 13.05 15.63
C GLU A 27 19.97 12.56 17.07
N SER A 28 19.24 11.51 17.44
CA SER A 28 19.20 10.99 18.81
C SER A 28 20.21 9.87 19.08
N PHE A 29 20.75 9.25 18.03
CA PHE A 29 21.55 8.01 18.07
C PHE A 29 20.82 6.81 18.69
N GLU A 30 19.51 6.89 18.81
CA GLU A 30 18.70 5.77 19.24
C GLU A 30 18.52 4.79 18.08
N THR A 31 18.37 3.48 18.43
CA THR A 31 18.15 2.43 17.46
C THR A 31 16.73 1.90 17.57
N SER A 32 16.16 1.52 16.43
CA SER A 32 14.88 0.82 16.38
C SER A 32 14.96 -0.35 15.43
N VAL A 33 14.20 -1.43 15.73
CA VAL A 33 14.07 -2.57 14.84
C VAL A 33 13.00 -2.28 13.81
N GLN A 34 13.37 -2.40 12.54
CA GLN A 34 12.45 -2.19 11.42
C GLN A 34 12.60 -3.30 10.40
N TYR A 35 11.70 -3.30 9.42
CA TYR A 35 11.71 -4.25 8.31
C TYR A 35 11.93 -3.49 7.00
N ILE A 36 12.67 -4.12 6.09
CA ILE A 36 12.86 -3.63 4.73
C ILE A 36 12.16 -4.63 3.78
N TYR A 37 11.43 -4.13 2.82
CA TYR A 37 10.80 -4.93 1.77
C TYR A 37 11.25 -4.45 0.41
N LYS A 38 11.57 -5.40 -0.48
CA LYS A 38 11.94 -5.13 -1.87
C LYS A 38 10.81 -5.58 -2.80
N PHE A 39 10.39 -4.70 -3.69
CA PHE A 39 9.36 -4.99 -4.69
C PHE A 39 9.73 -4.35 -6.02
N ASN A 40 9.95 -5.18 -7.05
CA ASN A 40 10.31 -4.75 -8.41
C ASN A 40 11.39 -3.66 -8.45
N GLY A 41 12.45 -3.83 -7.66
CA GLY A 41 13.58 -2.91 -7.59
C GLY A 41 13.41 -1.74 -6.63
N PHE A 42 12.22 -1.58 -6.02
CA PHE A 42 11.95 -0.55 -5.03
C PHE A 42 12.06 -1.12 -3.62
N PHE A 43 12.62 -0.32 -2.72
CA PHE A 43 12.78 -0.67 -1.32
C PHE A 43 11.96 0.27 -0.45
N ALA A 44 11.43 -0.27 0.64
CA ALA A 44 10.84 0.54 1.71
C ALA A 44 11.14 -0.08 3.07
N HIS A 45 11.15 0.76 4.09
CA HIS A 45 11.28 0.32 5.47
C HIS A 45 10.00 0.63 6.25
N GLY A 46 9.79 -0.08 7.34
CA GLY A 46 8.65 0.16 8.21
C GLY A 46 8.79 -0.60 9.52
N LEU A 47 8.01 -0.20 10.51
CA LEU A 47 7.99 -0.83 11.82
C LEU A 47 7.42 -2.26 11.78
N THR A 48 6.65 -2.58 10.74
CA THR A 48 6.12 -3.92 10.49
C THR A 48 6.45 -4.37 9.07
N LYS A 49 6.45 -5.69 8.83
CA LYS A 49 6.62 -6.26 7.48
C LYS A 49 5.54 -5.76 6.53
N GLU A 50 4.28 -5.70 7.01
CA GLU A 50 3.15 -5.25 6.19
C GLU A 50 3.31 -3.80 5.74
N LYS A 51 3.75 -2.92 6.64
CA LYS A 51 3.98 -1.51 6.32
C LYS A 51 5.11 -1.34 5.30
N ALA A 52 6.22 -2.05 5.49
CA ALA A 52 7.35 -2.03 4.56
C ALA A 52 6.92 -2.53 3.17
N LYS A 53 6.18 -3.63 3.10
CA LYS A 53 5.63 -4.17 1.85
C LYS A 53 4.71 -3.18 1.15
N GLN A 54 3.76 -2.62 1.88
CA GLN A 54 2.80 -1.64 1.36
C GLN A 54 3.50 -0.43 0.76
N ASP A 55 4.49 0.12 1.46
CA ASP A 55 5.22 1.29 1.01
C ASP A 55 6.11 0.98 -0.21
N ALA A 56 6.74 -0.20 -0.28
CA ALA A 56 7.51 -0.62 -1.44
C ALA A 56 6.61 -0.80 -2.68
N GLU A 57 5.46 -1.42 -2.51
CA GLU A 57 4.47 -1.59 -3.59
C GLU A 57 3.96 -0.23 -4.08
N ARG A 58 3.64 0.69 -3.18
CA ARG A 58 3.21 2.04 -3.54
C ARG A 58 4.27 2.81 -4.32
N LYS A 59 5.55 2.67 -3.96
CA LYS A 59 6.66 3.27 -4.70
C LYS A 59 6.69 2.78 -6.14
N TYR A 60 6.57 1.48 -6.35
CA TYR A 60 6.54 0.90 -7.70
C TYR A 60 5.32 1.36 -8.48
N TYR A 61 4.12 1.20 -7.91
CA TYR A 61 2.88 1.54 -8.62
C TYR A 61 2.76 3.03 -8.93
N SER A 62 3.40 3.90 -8.14
CA SER A 62 3.42 5.34 -8.42
C SER A 62 4.20 5.70 -9.70
N THR A 63 5.02 4.78 -10.22
CA THR A 63 5.73 4.96 -11.50
C THR A 63 4.87 4.63 -12.72
N LEU A 64 3.73 3.96 -12.51
CA LEU A 64 2.83 3.55 -13.58
C LEU A 64 1.88 4.69 -13.94
N ASP A 65 1.48 4.73 -15.21
CA ASP A 65 0.36 5.60 -15.59
C ASP A 65 -0.97 5.03 -15.08
N VAL A 66 -2.02 5.85 -15.11
CA VAL A 66 -3.34 5.47 -14.59
C VAL A 66 -3.91 4.26 -15.31
N ASP A 67 -3.76 4.19 -16.62
CA ASP A 67 -4.29 3.07 -17.42
C ASP A 67 -3.61 1.75 -17.06
N SER A 68 -2.28 1.76 -16.88
CA SER A 68 -1.53 0.57 -16.46
C SER A 68 -1.92 0.13 -15.05
N ALA A 69 -2.13 1.07 -14.13
CA ALA A 69 -2.58 0.78 -12.77
C ALA A 69 -3.99 0.17 -12.77
N ILE A 70 -4.90 0.69 -13.59
CA ILE A 70 -6.26 0.15 -13.74
C ILE A 70 -6.20 -1.28 -14.29
N ASP A 71 -5.37 -1.55 -15.28
CA ASP A 71 -5.21 -2.91 -15.83
C ASP A 71 -4.72 -3.89 -14.77
N LEU A 72 -3.75 -3.50 -13.96
CA LEU A 72 -3.25 -4.32 -12.86
C LEU A 72 -4.31 -4.58 -11.79
N PHE A 73 -5.08 -3.57 -11.43
CA PHE A 73 -6.20 -3.72 -10.50
C PHE A 73 -7.20 -4.74 -11.02
N ASN A 74 -7.60 -4.62 -12.29
CA ASN A 74 -8.57 -5.52 -12.90
C ASN A 74 -8.06 -6.96 -13.03
N LYS A 75 -6.76 -7.15 -13.20
CA LYS A 75 -6.14 -8.48 -13.18
C LYS A 75 -6.06 -9.07 -11.78
N SER A 76 -5.86 -8.23 -10.77
CA SER A 76 -5.70 -8.66 -9.38
C SER A 76 -7.00 -8.97 -8.69
N PHE A 77 -8.08 -8.27 -9.04
CA PHE A 77 -9.39 -8.37 -8.39
C PHE A 77 -10.45 -8.82 -9.39
N LYS A 78 -10.78 -10.11 -9.30
CA LYS A 78 -11.79 -10.72 -10.19
C LYS A 78 -13.20 -10.45 -9.65
N SER A 79 -14.14 -10.30 -10.58
CA SER A 79 -15.55 -10.07 -10.28
C SER A 79 -16.14 -11.22 -9.44
N GLY A 80 -16.92 -10.89 -8.42
CA GLY A 80 -17.63 -11.85 -7.58
C GLY A 80 -16.80 -12.58 -6.55
N ILE A 81 -15.48 -12.31 -6.46
CA ILE A 81 -14.59 -12.94 -5.48
C ILE A 81 -14.34 -11.96 -4.34
N GLU A 82 -14.34 -12.47 -3.10
CA GLU A 82 -14.01 -11.68 -1.92
C GLU A 82 -12.49 -11.59 -1.71
N TYR A 83 -12.03 -10.38 -1.44
CA TYR A 83 -10.65 -10.08 -1.07
C TYR A 83 -10.61 -9.26 0.22
N ALA A 84 -9.46 -9.20 0.86
CA ALA A 84 -9.31 -8.40 2.08
C ALA A 84 -9.57 -6.92 1.79
N SER A 85 -10.39 -6.28 2.64
CA SER A 85 -10.71 -4.85 2.50
C SER A 85 -9.48 -3.97 2.55
N LYS A 86 -8.47 -4.35 3.33
CA LYS A 86 -7.20 -3.61 3.40
C LYS A 86 -6.44 -3.59 2.07
N ASP A 87 -6.60 -4.59 1.21
CA ASP A 87 -5.99 -4.61 -0.12
C ASP A 87 -6.66 -3.58 -1.04
N PHE A 88 -7.97 -3.47 -0.99
CA PHE A 88 -8.71 -2.41 -1.69
C PHE A 88 -8.37 -1.02 -1.15
N TYR A 89 -8.23 -0.90 0.16
CA TYR A 89 -7.79 0.33 0.81
C TYR A 89 -6.44 0.81 0.26
N ASN A 90 -5.47 -0.10 0.16
CA ASN A 90 -4.17 0.21 -0.40
C ASN A 90 -4.26 0.61 -1.89
N TRP A 91 -5.03 -0.12 -2.67
CA TRP A 91 -5.22 0.16 -4.09
C TRP A 91 -5.94 1.48 -4.35
N HIS A 92 -6.81 1.92 -3.44
CA HIS A 92 -7.42 3.24 -3.56
C HIS A 92 -6.36 4.35 -3.58
N THR A 93 -5.35 4.26 -2.72
CA THR A 93 -4.21 5.18 -2.75
C THR A 93 -3.43 5.08 -4.06
N ILE A 94 -3.16 3.87 -4.54
CA ILE A 94 -2.42 3.65 -5.79
C ILE A 94 -3.15 4.26 -6.97
N LEU A 95 -4.46 4.08 -7.05
CA LEU A 95 -5.29 4.55 -8.18
C LEU A 95 -5.57 6.05 -8.12
N THR A 96 -5.82 6.60 -6.93
CA THR A 96 -6.36 7.96 -6.78
C THR A 96 -5.41 8.94 -6.11
N GLY A 97 -4.35 8.46 -5.46
CA GLY A 97 -3.46 9.30 -4.66
C GLY A 97 -4.03 9.70 -3.31
N SER A 98 -5.11 9.08 -2.85
CA SER A 98 -5.72 9.39 -1.55
C SER A 98 -4.76 9.12 -0.39
N CYS A 99 -4.84 9.94 0.67
CA CYS A 99 -4.02 9.75 1.86
C CYS A 99 -4.69 8.80 2.86
N ASP A 100 -3.86 8.18 3.72
CA ASP A 100 -4.37 7.22 4.72
C ASP A 100 -5.31 7.87 5.73
N SER A 101 -4.99 9.08 6.20
CA SER A 101 -5.84 9.77 7.17
C SER A 101 -7.23 10.09 6.62
N GLY A 102 -7.31 10.53 5.37
CA GLY A 102 -8.59 10.80 4.70
C GLY A 102 -9.41 9.53 4.50
N LYS A 103 -8.77 8.42 4.11
CA LYS A 103 -9.43 7.13 3.96
C LYS A 103 -9.92 6.58 5.29
N ASP A 104 -9.12 6.67 6.34
CA ASP A 104 -9.50 6.20 7.67
C ASP A 104 -10.73 6.93 8.19
N MET A 105 -10.79 8.24 8.01
CA MET A 105 -11.94 9.06 8.37
C MET A 105 -13.18 8.64 7.57
N TRP A 106 -13.04 8.48 6.26
CA TRP A 106 -14.12 8.08 5.37
C TRP A 106 -14.69 6.71 5.74
N MET A 107 -13.81 5.73 6.03
CA MET A 107 -14.24 4.40 6.44
C MET A 107 -14.94 4.41 7.80
N ARG A 108 -14.41 5.19 8.74
CA ARG A 108 -15.01 5.35 10.08
C ARG A 108 -16.41 5.92 9.99
N ASP A 109 -16.60 6.96 9.19
CA ASP A 109 -17.89 7.63 9.01
C ASP A 109 -18.94 6.70 8.39
N ARG A 110 -18.50 5.71 7.61
CA ARG A 110 -19.38 4.73 6.96
C ARG A 110 -19.46 3.38 7.66
N GLY A 111 -18.76 3.23 8.78
CA GLY A 111 -18.77 1.97 9.55
C GLY A 111 -18.12 0.79 8.82
N ILE A 112 -17.14 1.04 7.97
CA ILE A 112 -16.44 -0.01 7.23
C ILE A 112 -15.28 -0.54 8.07
N ASP A 113 -15.22 -1.87 8.25
CA ASP A 113 -14.15 -2.54 8.97
C ASP A 113 -13.01 -2.89 8.01
N ILE A 114 -11.81 -2.35 8.28
CA ILE A 114 -10.60 -2.63 7.48
C ILE A 114 -10.20 -4.12 7.50
N ASN A 115 -10.59 -4.85 8.53
CA ASN A 115 -10.30 -6.27 8.67
C ASN A 115 -11.36 -7.18 8.04
N SER A 116 -12.37 -6.61 7.40
CA SER A 116 -13.41 -7.35 6.70
C SER A 116 -12.95 -7.81 5.32
N MET A 117 -13.82 -8.55 4.65
CA MET A 117 -13.67 -8.94 3.24
C MET A 117 -14.71 -8.22 2.40
N MET A 118 -14.40 -7.93 1.15
CA MET A 118 -15.36 -7.37 0.21
C MET A 118 -15.06 -7.82 -1.22
N THR A 119 -16.04 -7.67 -2.09
CA THR A 119 -15.86 -7.91 -3.52
C THR A 119 -15.42 -6.63 -4.22
N ARG A 120 -14.88 -6.79 -5.43
CA ARG A 120 -14.54 -5.66 -6.30
C ARG A 120 -15.77 -4.74 -6.52
N GLU A 121 -16.92 -5.33 -6.73
CA GLU A 121 -18.18 -4.60 -6.95
C GLU A 121 -18.57 -3.75 -5.73
N MET A 122 -18.40 -4.30 -4.52
CA MET A 122 -18.64 -3.55 -3.28
C MET A 122 -17.67 -2.38 -3.14
N PHE A 123 -16.38 -2.60 -3.44
CA PHE A 123 -15.38 -1.54 -3.39
C PHE A 123 -15.73 -0.40 -4.35
N VAL A 124 -16.06 -0.71 -5.60
CA VAL A 124 -16.44 0.30 -6.60
C VAL A 124 -17.67 1.07 -6.15
N GLU A 125 -18.70 0.37 -5.69
CA GLU A 125 -19.95 1.00 -5.21
C GLU A 125 -19.69 1.94 -4.02
N LEU A 126 -18.86 1.51 -3.07
CA LEU A 126 -18.55 2.30 -1.88
C LEU A 126 -17.71 3.55 -2.20
N THR A 127 -16.90 3.51 -3.24
CA THR A 127 -15.92 4.59 -3.54
C THR A 127 -16.26 5.42 -4.75
N LYS A 128 -17.32 5.12 -5.49
CA LYS A 128 -17.68 5.83 -6.73
C LYS A 128 -17.97 7.32 -6.54
N ASP A 129 -18.28 7.76 -5.32
CA ASP A 129 -18.53 9.15 -4.96
C ASP A 129 -17.49 9.70 -3.97
N ALA A 130 -16.43 8.93 -3.68
CA ALA A 130 -15.34 9.35 -2.82
C ALA A 130 -14.27 10.12 -3.61
N TYR A 131 -13.18 10.52 -2.93
CA TYR A 131 -12.03 11.14 -3.58
C TYR A 131 -11.51 10.26 -4.71
N GLY A 132 -11.25 10.85 -5.87
CA GLY A 132 -10.75 10.11 -7.03
C GLY A 132 -11.82 9.31 -7.78
N SER A 133 -13.10 9.64 -7.61
CA SER A 133 -14.23 8.94 -8.20
C SER A 133 -14.14 8.80 -9.73
N ASP A 134 -13.54 9.75 -10.41
CA ASP A 134 -13.31 9.72 -11.85
C ASP A 134 -12.44 8.52 -12.26
N VAL A 135 -11.40 8.19 -11.49
CA VAL A 135 -10.56 7.02 -11.73
C VAL A 135 -11.32 5.74 -11.40
N ILE A 136 -12.03 5.71 -10.27
CA ILE A 136 -12.80 4.54 -9.84
C ILE A 136 -13.86 4.15 -10.88
N ARG A 137 -14.55 5.12 -11.46
CA ARG A 137 -15.55 4.88 -12.51
C ARG A 137 -14.94 4.25 -13.75
N ARG A 138 -13.67 4.54 -14.06
CA ARG A 138 -12.95 3.96 -15.19
C ARG A 138 -12.64 2.47 -15.02
N LEU A 139 -12.70 1.93 -13.80
CA LEU A 139 -12.46 0.50 -13.55
C LEU A 139 -13.46 -0.39 -14.29
N ASP A 140 -14.69 0.05 -14.45
CA ASP A 140 -15.73 -0.69 -15.15
C ASP A 140 -15.65 -0.55 -16.68
N ASP A 141 -14.91 0.43 -17.17
CA ASP A 141 -14.76 0.71 -18.61
C ASP A 141 -13.54 0.01 -19.24
N HIS A 142 -12.78 -0.73 -18.43
CA HIS A 142 -11.56 -1.42 -18.88
C HIS A 142 -11.71 -2.93 -18.95
#